data_fe802c9678abc1c75bc941e932e0bad7
#
_entry.id   fe802c9678abc1c75bc941e932e0bad7
#
_cell.length_a   1.000
_cell.length_b   1.000
_cell.length_c   1.000
_cell.angle_alpha   90.00
_cell.angle_beta   90.00
_cell.angle_gamma   90.00
#
_symmetry.space_group_name_H-M   'P 1'
#
loop_
_entity.id
_entity.type
_entity.pdbx_description
1 polymer ?
#
loop_
_entity_poly.entity_id
_entity_poly.type
_entity_poly.pdbx_seq_one_letter_code
_entity_poly.pdbx_strand_id
1 'polypeptide(L)'
;MSEINWHSTVDVLVVGTGNGGLTAAICNYEMGSQDVLIIEKADKVGGTSATSGGGIWIPVNHYAQAAGAEDSLDEAREYLKNTLQGEDVPAELIENYIVNGPKMLQFLHDRSQVRYESLDHYPDYYTNVAGAKHGHRSLEPAPFMASELGSNYQRMTYTHHMMRMFGVIHFTQVEAQMLMLKMPGWIKLLSKMMWDYAIDIPWRLRTRISRRLCCGAAGVGRLYASVLDRNIPIQFETALTDIIAEDGKVVGVTVTQEGQSKNIQVKKGLILAAGGFEHNQELRDKYLPKPTNTEWSAGARGNQGDALQASLKLGAKTRLMNGAWWTTTLCVPDEPSPRLSIMEKSFPGSCVVNKNGQRFANESQNYMAFQKELFKAHSEDNPCAPAYHVFDARFRRNYIVGPMMTASMKPDWTIPKKWYDTGFVAKANTVRELAENLGVDADGLEATVAKMNGYAETGVDLDFHRGESEYDRYYADPSIVPNPCLAPIVEAPFYAMRIEAGDFGTLGGLDTDNNANVIHEQGGTIEGLYAIGNCSAAILPTYPGPGATLGPAMTMAYQAAKAINNYQD
;
A
#
# COMPACT_ATOMS: atom_id res chain seq x y z
N MET A 1 40.02 -5.61 20.71
CA MET A 1 39.15 -5.33 19.56
C MET A 1 39.97 -4.57 18.54
N SER A 2 39.95 -4.93 17.26
CA SER A 2 40.55 -4.11 16.20
C SER A 2 39.82 -2.78 16.15
N GLU A 3 40.53 -1.67 16.10
CA GLU A 3 39.97 -0.33 15.98
C GLU A 3 39.12 -0.26 14.70
N ILE A 4 37.84 0.15 14.84
CA ILE A 4 36.91 0.23 13.71
C ILE A 4 37.33 1.42 12.84
N ASN A 5 37.60 1.16 11.56
CA ASN A 5 37.91 2.23 10.61
C ASN A 5 36.59 2.90 10.13
N TRP A 6 36.33 4.09 10.64
CA TRP A 6 35.16 4.90 10.27
C TRP A 6 35.44 5.75 9.01
N HIS A 7 34.60 5.63 7.98
CA HIS A 7 34.70 6.41 6.74
C HIS A 7 33.96 7.76 6.85
N SER A 8 32.92 7.80 7.67
CA SER A 8 32.17 9.01 8.00
C SER A 8 31.52 8.89 9.36
N THR A 9 31.11 10.03 9.93
CA THR A 9 30.45 10.10 11.23
C THR A 9 29.25 11.02 11.09
N VAL A 10 28.07 10.63 11.64
CA VAL A 10 26.84 11.42 11.64
C VAL A 10 26.15 11.33 13.00
N ASP A 11 25.31 12.32 13.31
CA ASP A 11 24.47 12.26 14.51
C ASP A 11 23.35 11.23 14.34
N VAL A 12 22.60 11.32 13.26
CA VAL A 12 21.47 10.44 12.97
C VAL A 12 21.61 9.84 11.57
N LEU A 13 21.51 8.52 11.47
CA LEU A 13 21.45 7.81 10.20
C LEU A 13 20.05 7.25 9.97
N VAL A 14 19.48 7.55 8.81
CA VAL A 14 18.20 6.99 8.36
C VAL A 14 18.44 6.03 7.20
N VAL A 15 17.93 4.81 7.29
CA VAL A 15 18.06 3.78 6.27
C VAL A 15 16.77 3.65 5.47
N GLY A 16 16.76 4.15 4.24
CA GLY A 16 15.62 4.13 3.32
C GLY A 16 14.94 5.47 3.13
N THR A 17 14.41 5.67 1.92
CA THR A 17 13.75 6.91 1.47
C THR A 17 12.24 6.78 1.27
N GLY A 18 11.62 5.77 1.88
CA GLY A 18 10.17 5.67 1.96
C GLY A 18 9.56 6.82 2.77
N ASN A 19 8.23 6.85 2.85
CA ASN A 19 7.49 7.90 3.55
C ASN A 19 7.98 8.09 5.01
N GLY A 20 8.15 6.97 5.74
CA GLY A 20 8.67 7.01 7.12
C GLY A 20 10.11 7.56 7.20
N GLY A 21 11.01 7.10 6.31
CA GLY A 21 12.42 7.52 6.34
C GLY A 21 12.60 9.02 6.06
N LEU A 22 11.95 9.54 5.02
CA LEU A 22 11.98 10.98 4.73
C LEU A 22 11.34 11.80 5.87
N THR A 23 10.24 11.31 6.47
CA THR A 23 9.63 11.95 7.64
C THR A 23 10.60 11.96 8.83
N ALA A 24 11.27 10.84 9.10
CA ALA A 24 12.25 10.74 10.20
C ALA A 24 13.40 11.75 10.04
N ALA A 25 13.91 11.89 8.82
CA ALA A 25 14.99 12.84 8.54
C ALA A 25 14.55 14.30 8.77
N ILE A 26 13.36 14.69 8.26
CA ILE A 26 12.79 16.02 8.46
C ILE A 26 12.57 16.30 9.94
N CYS A 27 11.92 15.38 10.67
CA CYS A 27 11.62 15.55 12.09
C CYS A 27 12.90 15.65 12.93
N ASN A 28 13.91 14.83 12.68
CA ASN A 28 15.19 14.92 13.40
C ASN A 28 15.88 16.27 13.18
N TYR A 29 15.90 16.76 11.93
CA TYR A 29 16.48 18.05 11.61
C TYR A 29 15.76 19.19 12.33
N GLU A 30 14.43 19.22 12.28
CA GLU A 30 13.60 20.26 12.91
C GLU A 30 13.65 20.22 14.45
N MET A 31 13.91 19.05 15.03
CA MET A 31 14.00 18.86 16.49
C MET A 31 15.42 19.02 17.05
N GLY A 32 16.42 19.36 16.22
CA GLY A 32 17.74 19.77 16.68
C GLY A 32 18.94 18.94 16.22
N SER A 33 18.77 17.82 15.53
CA SER A 33 19.87 17.08 14.92
C SER A 33 20.16 17.63 13.53
N GLN A 34 21.19 18.50 13.42
CA GLN A 34 21.58 19.10 12.13
C GLN A 34 22.38 18.15 11.23
N ASP A 35 23.06 17.16 11.80
CA ASP A 35 23.89 16.18 11.08
C ASP A 35 23.10 14.88 10.88
N VAL A 36 22.19 14.93 9.90
CA VAL A 36 21.34 13.79 9.49
C VAL A 36 21.77 13.32 8.12
N LEU A 37 21.99 12.01 7.97
CA LEU A 37 22.26 11.36 6.68
C LEU A 37 21.16 10.34 6.37
N ILE A 38 20.73 10.30 5.12
CA ILE A 38 19.86 9.23 4.59
C ILE A 38 20.69 8.35 3.66
N ILE A 39 20.59 7.04 3.78
CA ILE A 39 21.10 6.09 2.80
C ILE A 39 19.95 5.39 2.10
N GLU A 40 20.09 5.18 0.78
CA GLU A 40 19.10 4.50 -0.05
C GLU A 40 19.81 3.48 -0.94
N LYS A 41 19.30 2.25 -0.93
CA LYS A 41 19.84 1.13 -1.71
C LYS A 41 19.62 1.30 -3.21
N ALA A 42 18.50 1.93 -3.60
CA ALA A 42 18.15 2.22 -4.98
C ALA A 42 18.83 3.52 -5.48
N ASP A 43 18.75 3.74 -6.79
CA ASP A 43 19.13 4.99 -7.45
C ASP A 43 18.04 6.08 -7.37
N LYS A 44 16.88 5.77 -6.74
CA LYS A 44 15.68 6.62 -6.67
C LYS A 44 15.06 6.64 -5.28
N VAL A 45 14.42 7.77 -4.99
CA VAL A 45 13.67 8.03 -3.76
C VAL A 45 12.28 7.39 -3.80
N GLY A 46 11.82 6.83 -2.69
CA GLY A 46 10.41 6.62 -2.40
C GLY A 46 9.95 5.18 -2.23
N GLY A 47 10.62 4.18 -2.83
CA GLY A 47 10.27 2.76 -2.68
C GLY A 47 8.77 2.49 -2.91
N THR A 48 8.20 1.57 -2.13
CA THR A 48 6.76 1.20 -2.19
C THR A 48 5.84 2.40 -1.85
N SER A 49 6.28 3.34 -1.01
CA SER A 49 5.49 4.53 -0.68
C SER A 49 5.18 5.37 -1.92
N ALA A 50 6.14 5.57 -2.82
CA ALA A 50 5.95 6.33 -4.04
C ALA A 50 5.04 5.61 -5.05
N THR A 51 5.12 4.27 -5.14
CA THR A 51 4.31 3.48 -6.08
C THR A 51 2.85 3.31 -5.63
N SER A 52 2.54 3.57 -4.36
CA SER A 52 1.23 3.39 -3.73
C SER A 52 0.22 4.52 -4.02
N GLY A 53 -0.99 4.39 -3.47
CA GLY A 53 -1.97 5.48 -3.40
C GLY A 53 -1.55 6.66 -2.52
N GLY A 54 -0.54 6.50 -1.68
CA GLY A 54 0.04 7.57 -0.85
C GLY A 54 -0.84 8.04 0.31
N GLY A 55 -2.03 7.47 0.48
CA GLY A 55 -2.95 7.84 1.54
C GLY A 55 -2.39 7.59 2.94
N ILE A 56 -2.86 8.37 3.91
CA ILE A 56 -2.64 8.16 5.35
C ILE A 56 -4.00 8.13 6.05
N TRP A 57 -4.13 7.26 7.05
CA TRP A 57 -5.33 7.18 7.88
C TRP A 57 -5.01 7.78 9.26
N ILE A 58 -5.52 8.95 9.55
CA ILE A 58 -5.26 9.69 10.80
C ILE A 58 -6.61 10.17 11.37
N PRO A 59 -7.07 9.66 12.50
CA PRO A 59 -8.27 10.18 13.16
C PRO A 59 -8.02 11.60 13.70
N VAL A 60 -9.09 12.38 13.87
CA VAL A 60 -9.07 13.72 14.48
C VAL A 60 -8.06 14.67 13.84
N ASN A 61 -7.83 14.55 12.54
CA ASN A 61 -6.86 15.35 11.83
C ASN A 61 -7.39 16.76 11.48
N HIS A 62 -6.50 17.73 11.40
CA HIS A 62 -6.86 19.14 11.16
C HIS A 62 -7.44 19.39 9.75
N TYR A 63 -7.15 18.54 8.74
CA TYR A 63 -7.75 18.65 7.41
C TYR A 63 -9.24 18.26 7.44
N ALA A 64 -9.60 17.23 8.19
CA ALA A 64 -10.99 16.84 8.41
C ALA A 64 -11.75 17.94 9.18
N GLN A 65 -11.14 18.50 10.23
CA GLN A 65 -11.72 19.61 10.99
C GLN A 65 -11.93 20.86 10.12
N ALA A 66 -10.96 21.20 9.27
CA ALA A 66 -11.10 22.30 8.30
C ALA A 66 -12.20 22.06 7.26
N ALA A 67 -12.51 20.82 6.95
CA ALA A 67 -13.63 20.41 6.10
C ALA A 67 -14.98 20.36 6.84
N GLY A 68 -15.01 20.64 8.15
CA GLY A 68 -16.21 20.62 8.98
C GLY A 68 -16.63 19.21 9.44
N ALA A 69 -15.76 18.23 9.33
CA ALA A 69 -16.03 16.86 9.79
C ALA A 69 -15.84 16.74 11.31
N GLU A 70 -16.74 16.01 11.95
CA GLU A 70 -16.67 15.68 13.37
C GLU A 70 -16.02 14.31 13.57
N ASP A 71 -14.98 14.26 14.41
CA ASP A 71 -14.33 13.04 14.86
C ASP A 71 -13.77 13.25 16.28
N SER A 72 -13.67 12.18 17.05
CA SER A 72 -13.14 12.24 18.41
C SER A 72 -12.14 11.12 18.68
N LEU A 73 -11.25 11.34 19.65
CA LEU A 73 -10.30 10.33 20.10
C LEU A 73 -11.03 9.10 20.66
N ASP A 74 -12.19 9.29 21.30
CA ASP A 74 -12.96 8.18 21.87
C ASP A 74 -13.59 7.30 20.79
N GLU A 75 -14.15 7.90 19.73
CA GLU A 75 -14.64 7.14 18.58
C GLU A 75 -13.50 6.40 17.85
N ALA A 76 -12.33 7.02 17.75
CA ALA A 76 -11.17 6.36 17.16
C ALA A 76 -10.68 5.18 18.01
N ARG A 77 -10.67 5.33 19.36
CA ARG A 77 -10.35 4.24 20.29
C ARG A 77 -11.34 3.10 20.19
N GLU A 78 -12.64 3.42 20.18
CA GLU A 78 -13.70 2.42 20.04
C GLU A 78 -13.57 1.64 18.74
N TYR A 79 -13.37 2.34 17.63
CA TYR A 79 -13.18 1.72 16.32
C TYR A 79 -11.96 0.79 16.28
N LEU A 80 -10.79 1.25 16.72
CA LEU A 80 -9.58 0.44 16.72
C LEU A 80 -9.64 -0.71 17.73
N LYS A 81 -10.24 -0.53 18.90
CA LYS A 81 -10.48 -1.61 19.86
C LYS A 81 -11.30 -2.75 19.23
N ASN A 82 -12.35 -2.41 18.47
CA ASN A 82 -13.21 -3.41 17.84
C ASN A 82 -12.56 -4.07 16.63
N THR A 83 -11.83 -3.31 15.80
CA THR A 83 -11.20 -3.84 14.58
C THR A 83 -9.91 -4.60 14.84
N LEU A 84 -9.21 -4.34 15.94
CA LEU A 84 -7.95 -4.99 16.32
C LEU A 84 -8.13 -6.11 17.36
N GLN A 85 -9.37 -6.48 17.67
CA GLN A 85 -9.63 -7.53 18.65
C GLN A 85 -9.01 -8.86 18.22
N GLY A 86 -8.15 -9.43 19.08
CA GLY A 86 -7.44 -10.69 18.83
C GLY A 86 -6.14 -10.56 18.05
N GLU A 87 -5.78 -9.36 17.59
CA GLU A 87 -4.46 -9.11 16.99
C GLU A 87 -3.40 -8.85 18.07
N ASP A 88 -2.17 -9.32 17.82
CA ASP A 88 -1.03 -9.13 18.74
C ASP A 88 -0.44 -7.72 18.58
N VAL A 89 -1.12 -6.72 19.14
CA VAL A 89 -0.67 -5.32 19.15
C VAL A 89 -0.79 -4.74 20.55
N PRO A 90 0.31 -4.22 21.13
CA PRO A 90 0.27 -3.54 22.42
C PRO A 90 -0.69 -2.34 22.42
N ALA A 91 -1.56 -2.25 23.43
CA ALA A 91 -2.57 -1.19 23.52
C ALA A 91 -1.94 0.21 23.60
N GLU A 92 -0.76 0.32 24.20
CA GLU A 92 0.00 1.56 24.29
C GLU A 92 0.48 2.07 22.92
N LEU A 93 0.80 1.19 21.96
CA LEU A 93 1.15 1.60 20.60
C LEU A 93 -0.06 2.14 19.84
N ILE A 94 -1.24 1.55 20.05
CA ILE A 94 -2.50 2.01 19.46
C ILE A 94 -2.84 3.40 20.01
N GLU A 95 -2.79 3.58 21.33
CA GLU A 95 -3.04 4.87 21.98
C GLU A 95 -2.02 5.94 21.55
N ASN A 96 -0.73 5.58 21.48
CA ASN A 96 0.31 6.45 20.99
C ASN A 96 0.02 6.94 19.56
N TYR A 97 -0.44 6.04 18.68
CA TYR A 97 -0.81 6.39 17.31
C TYR A 97 -2.01 7.33 17.24
N ILE A 98 -3.10 7.04 17.98
CA ILE A 98 -4.31 7.87 18.00
C ILE A 98 -4.00 9.29 18.47
N VAL A 99 -3.19 9.45 19.51
CA VAL A 99 -2.88 10.75 20.12
C VAL A 99 -1.84 11.53 19.33
N ASN A 100 -0.82 10.86 18.80
CA ASN A 100 0.33 11.54 18.18
C ASN A 100 0.27 11.60 16.65
N GLY A 101 -0.60 10.82 15.99
CA GLY A 101 -0.82 10.95 14.55
C GLY A 101 -1.27 12.35 14.12
N PRO A 102 -2.30 12.95 14.74
CA PRO A 102 -2.69 14.34 14.47
C PRO A 102 -1.58 15.37 14.73
N LYS A 103 -0.80 15.20 15.82
CA LYS A 103 0.30 16.10 16.16
C LYS A 103 1.43 16.02 15.12
N MET A 104 1.82 14.80 14.73
CA MET A 104 2.79 14.58 13.66
C MET A 104 2.36 15.26 12.36
N LEU A 105 1.09 15.09 12.00
CA LEU A 105 0.55 15.67 10.76
C LEU A 105 0.56 17.20 10.80
N GLN A 106 0.16 17.80 11.93
CA GLN A 106 0.23 19.25 12.16
C GLN A 106 1.69 19.75 12.11
N PHE A 107 2.62 19.06 12.78
CA PHE A 107 4.04 19.39 12.78
C PHE A 107 4.62 19.44 11.36
N LEU A 108 4.32 18.41 10.55
CA LEU A 108 4.78 18.36 9.16
C LEU A 108 4.10 19.43 8.29
N HIS A 109 2.81 19.71 8.52
CA HIS A 109 2.12 20.79 7.82
C HIS A 109 2.80 22.14 8.06
N ASP A 110 3.16 22.44 9.30
CA ASP A 110 3.72 23.74 9.69
C ASP A 110 5.20 23.88 9.32
N ARG A 111 5.94 22.79 9.31
CA ARG A 111 7.40 22.77 9.18
C ARG A 111 7.93 22.26 7.84
N SER A 112 7.06 21.82 6.91
CA SER A 112 7.51 21.21 5.66
C SER A 112 6.57 21.50 4.49
N GLN A 113 6.87 20.96 3.32
CA GLN A 113 5.99 21.02 2.14
C GLN A 113 4.87 19.97 2.15
N VAL A 114 4.74 19.18 3.21
CA VAL A 114 3.70 18.16 3.33
C VAL A 114 2.32 18.80 3.35
N ARG A 115 1.46 18.38 2.42
CA ARG A 115 0.05 18.80 2.32
C ARG A 115 -0.78 17.62 1.92
N TYR A 116 -1.94 17.49 2.56
CA TYR A 116 -2.93 16.46 2.28
C TYR A 116 -4.29 17.08 1.97
N GLU A 117 -5.17 16.28 1.41
CA GLU A 117 -6.59 16.58 1.19
C GLU A 117 -7.41 15.51 1.88
N SER A 118 -8.48 15.91 2.56
CA SER A 118 -9.38 15.00 3.26
C SER A 118 -10.32 14.32 2.28
N LEU A 119 -10.47 13.00 2.37
CA LEU A 119 -11.36 12.21 1.53
C LEU A 119 -12.73 12.10 2.22
N ASP A 120 -13.65 12.97 1.82
CA ASP A 120 -14.96 13.18 2.44
C ASP A 120 -15.90 11.97 2.37
N HIS A 121 -15.78 11.16 1.32
CA HIS A 121 -16.66 10.02 1.06
C HIS A 121 -15.92 8.66 1.06
N TYR A 122 -14.67 8.64 1.50
CA TYR A 122 -13.94 7.37 1.60
C TYR A 122 -14.07 6.80 3.01
N PRO A 123 -14.95 5.80 3.22
CA PRO A 123 -15.26 5.30 4.55
C PRO A 123 -14.12 4.49 5.16
N ASP A 124 -14.14 4.34 6.46
CA ASP A 124 -13.37 3.32 7.17
C ASP A 124 -13.71 1.92 6.61
N TYR A 125 -12.76 0.98 6.67
CA TYR A 125 -12.94 -0.33 5.99
C TYR A 125 -13.96 -1.25 6.67
N TYR A 126 -14.23 -1.02 7.95
CA TYR A 126 -15.19 -1.81 8.73
C TYR A 126 -16.35 -0.92 9.19
N THR A 127 -17.20 -0.51 8.25
CA THR A 127 -18.29 0.46 8.49
C THR A 127 -19.37 -0.04 9.44
N ASN A 128 -19.48 -1.35 9.65
CA ASN A 128 -20.46 -1.96 10.56
C ASN A 128 -19.96 -2.03 12.01
N VAL A 129 -18.80 -1.45 12.32
CA VAL A 129 -18.18 -1.46 13.64
C VAL A 129 -18.38 -0.11 14.32
N ALA A 130 -18.69 -0.13 15.63
CA ALA A 130 -18.85 1.11 16.39
C ALA A 130 -17.59 1.98 16.34
N GLY A 131 -17.78 3.28 16.24
CA GLY A 131 -16.69 4.25 16.07
C GLY A 131 -16.20 4.45 14.63
N ALA A 132 -16.73 3.70 13.64
CA ALA A 132 -16.41 3.89 12.23
C ALA A 132 -16.90 5.24 11.70
N LYS A 133 -16.19 5.80 10.72
CA LYS A 133 -16.56 7.04 10.02
C LYS A 133 -16.78 6.79 8.52
N HIS A 134 -17.70 7.57 7.96
CA HIS A 134 -18.05 7.51 6.55
C HIS A 134 -17.04 8.23 5.64
N GLY A 135 -16.07 8.91 6.23
CA GLY A 135 -14.99 9.62 5.53
C GLY A 135 -14.09 10.40 6.46
N HIS A 136 -13.22 11.20 5.87
CA HIS A 136 -12.35 12.20 6.49
C HIS A 136 -11.17 11.69 7.33
N ARG A 137 -11.17 10.45 7.86
CA ARG A 137 -9.98 9.88 8.51
C ARG A 137 -8.88 9.52 7.52
N SER A 138 -9.27 9.20 6.29
CA SER A 138 -8.32 8.96 5.19
C SER A 138 -8.03 10.25 4.46
N LEU A 139 -6.76 10.48 4.22
CA LEU A 139 -6.22 11.66 3.55
C LEU A 139 -5.40 11.21 2.34
N GLU A 140 -5.50 11.91 1.21
CA GLU A 140 -4.58 11.70 0.10
C GLU A 140 -3.60 12.88 -0.03
N PRO A 141 -2.36 12.66 -0.51
CA PRO A 141 -1.42 13.75 -0.73
C PRO A 141 -1.98 14.74 -1.75
N ALA A 142 -2.00 16.02 -1.40
CA ALA A 142 -2.33 17.07 -2.36
C ALA A 142 -1.39 17.00 -3.57
N PRO A 143 -1.87 17.20 -4.81
CA PRO A 143 -1.04 17.15 -6.01
C PRO A 143 0.23 18.00 -5.88
N PHE A 144 1.34 17.51 -6.46
CA PHE A 144 2.65 18.16 -6.38
C PHE A 144 3.24 18.32 -7.78
N MET A 145 3.93 19.43 -8.03
CA MET A 145 4.55 19.67 -9.32
C MET A 145 6.01 19.19 -9.31
N ALA A 146 6.32 18.15 -10.06
CA ALA A 146 7.68 17.59 -10.14
C ALA A 146 8.76 18.61 -10.52
N SER A 147 8.38 19.71 -11.19
CA SER A 147 9.28 20.82 -11.50
C SER A 147 9.84 21.54 -10.27
N GLU A 148 9.18 21.46 -9.11
CA GLU A 148 9.65 22.04 -7.86
C GLU A 148 10.91 21.35 -7.32
N LEU A 149 11.17 20.11 -7.75
CA LEU A 149 12.40 19.37 -7.42
C LEU A 149 13.62 19.77 -8.28
N GLY A 150 13.47 20.70 -9.22
CA GLY A 150 14.56 21.00 -10.17
C GLY A 150 15.01 19.78 -10.93
N SER A 151 16.33 19.51 -11.02
CA SER A 151 16.90 18.31 -11.65
C SER A 151 16.66 17.03 -10.85
N ASN A 152 16.38 17.15 -9.54
CA ASN A 152 16.17 16.00 -8.65
C ASN A 152 14.91 15.19 -8.98
N TYR A 153 13.98 15.73 -9.82
CA TYR A 153 12.83 14.94 -10.30
C TYR A 153 13.26 13.61 -10.97
N GLN A 154 14.46 13.53 -11.52
CA GLN A 154 15.01 12.31 -12.14
C GLN A 154 15.26 11.19 -11.10
N ARG A 155 15.45 11.55 -9.84
CA ARG A 155 15.62 10.61 -8.73
C ARG A 155 14.29 10.12 -8.14
N MET A 156 13.14 10.58 -8.66
CA MET A 156 11.82 10.16 -8.17
C MET A 156 11.43 8.77 -8.66
N THR A 157 10.90 7.96 -7.76
CA THR A 157 10.02 6.84 -8.10
C THR A 157 8.61 7.39 -8.31
N TYR A 158 7.95 6.98 -9.38
CA TYR A 158 6.59 7.43 -9.69
C TYR A 158 5.55 6.41 -9.21
N THR A 159 4.32 6.87 -9.02
CA THR A 159 3.17 6.01 -8.73
C THR A 159 3.07 4.88 -9.77
N HIS A 160 2.63 3.71 -9.34
CA HIS A 160 2.54 2.52 -10.21
C HIS A 160 1.83 2.86 -11.53
N HIS A 161 2.28 2.28 -12.64
CA HIS A 161 1.79 2.62 -13.97
C HIS A 161 0.28 2.41 -14.14
N MET A 162 -0.33 1.47 -13.40
CA MET A 162 -1.78 1.26 -13.38
C MET A 162 -2.56 2.47 -12.83
N MET A 163 -1.94 3.25 -11.94
CA MET A 163 -2.51 4.46 -11.33
C MET A 163 -2.15 5.72 -12.11
N ARG A 164 -1.80 5.58 -13.35
CA ARG A 164 -1.54 6.68 -14.30
C ARG A 164 -2.28 6.41 -15.59
N MET A 165 -3.10 7.35 -16.04
CA MET A 165 -3.81 7.25 -17.32
C MET A 165 -2.79 7.10 -18.45
N PHE A 166 -2.97 6.08 -19.29
CA PHE A 166 -2.03 5.66 -20.33
C PHE A 166 -0.59 5.43 -19.84
N GLY A 167 -0.42 5.18 -18.54
CA GLY A 167 0.88 4.99 -17.90
C GLY A 167 1.70 6.28 -17.70
N VAL A 168 1.15 7.46 -18.04
CA VAL A 168 1.91 8.73 -18.03
C VAL A 168 1.23 9.89 -17.28
N ILE A 169 -0.10 9.99 -17.21
CA ILE A 169 -0.81 11.09 -16.58
C ILE A 169 -1.30 10.66 -15.19
N HIS A 170 -0.79 11.28 -14.13
CA HIS A 170 -1.25 11.03 -12.78
C HIS A 170 -2.67 11.58 -12.54
N PHE A 171 -3.40 10.90 -11.68
CA PHE A 171 -4.72 11.31 -11.18
C PHE A 171 -4.81 11.05 -9.68
N THR A 172 -5.69 11.78 -8.99
CA THR A 172 -6.00 11.57 -7.57
C THR A 172 -6.99 10.41 -7.42
N GLN A 173 -7.20 9.94 -6.19
CA GLN A 173 -8.20 8.89 -5.93
C GLN A 173 -9.61 9.36 -6.29
N VAL A 174 -9.94 10.61 -5.99
CA VAL A 174 -11.23 11.22 -6.34
C VAL A 174 -11.40 11.31 -7.87
N GLU A 175 -10.37 11.75 -8.59
CA GLU A 175 -10.38 11.80 -10.05
C GLU A 175 -10.54 10.39 -10.66
N ALA A 176 -9.86 9.38 -10.08
CA ALA A 176 -9.98 7.98 -10.51
C ALA A 176 -11.42 7.48 -10.37
N GLN A 177 -12.05 7.67 -9.23
CA GLN A 177 -13.43 7.26 -8.97
C GLN A 177 -14.40 7.95 -9.97
N MET A 178 -14.24 9.26 -10.16
CA MET A 178 -15.06 10.03 -11.11
C MET A 178 -14.94 9.52 -12.54
N LEU A 179 -13.73 9.17 -12.99
CA LEU A 179 -13.48 8.64 -14.33
C LEU A 179 -13.99 7.20 -14.49
N MET A 180 -13.79 6.34 -13.50
CA MET A 180 -14.15 4.92 -13.57
C MET A 180 -15.66 4.70 -13.50
N LEU A 181 -16.36 5.44 -12.65
CA LEU A 181 -17.81 5.36 -12.48
C LEU A 181 -18.56 6.31 -13.43
N LYS A 182 -17.86 7.07 -14.28
CA LYS A 182 -18.43 8.04 -15.23
C LYS A 182 -19.36 9.04 -14.53
N MET A 183 -18.96 9.52 -13.35
CA MET A 183 -19.74 10.48 -12.56
C MET A 183 -19.96 11.80 -13.32
N PRO A 184 -20.97 12.60 -12.97
CA PRO A 184 -21.23 13.89 -13.65
C PRO A 184 -19.97 14.75 -13.74
N GLY A 185 -19.62 15.20 -14.98
CA GLY A 185 -18.41 16.00 -15.23
C GLY A 185 -17.15 15.21 -15.62
N TRP A 186 -17.18 13.88 -15.66
CA TRP A 186 -16.01 13.05 -15.99
C TRP A 186 -15.40 13.37 -17.38
N ILE A 187 -16.21 13.72 -18.39
CA ILE A 187 -15.70 14.10 -19.72
C ILE A 187 -14.92 15.42 -19.66
N LYS A 188 -15.42 16.41 -18.86
CA LYS A 188 -14.73 17.68 -18.65
C LYS A 188 -13.39 17.47 -17.95
N LEU A 189 -13.37 16.63 -16.91
CA LEU A 189 -12.15 16.24 -16.21
C LEU A 189 -11.16 15.57 -17.15
N LEU A 190 -11.60 14.54 -17.88
CA LEU A 190 -10.74 13.82 -18.85
C LEU A 190 -10.15 14.78 -19.88
N SER A 191 -11.00 15.62 -20.49
CA SER A 191 -10.58 16.60 -21.49
C SER A 191 -9.56 17.59 -20.92
N LYS A 192 -9.78 18.08 -19.71
CA LYS A 192 -8.84 18.96 -19.01
C LYS A 192 -7.49 18.27 -18.77
N MET A 193 -7.48 17.05 -18.23
CA MET A 193 -6.25 16.31 -17.98
C MET A 193 -5.45 16.07 -19.26
N MET A 194 -6.13 15.67 -20.34
CA MET A 194 -5.50 15.46 -21.64
C MET A 194 -4.94 16.76 -22.22
N TRP A 195 -5.69 17.86 -22.11
CA TRP A 195 -5.27 19.18 -22.57
C TRP A 195 -4.04 19.67 -21.79
N ASP A 196 -4.09 19.65 -20.44
CA ASP A 196 -2.98 20.09 -19.58
C ASP A 196 -1.69 19.30 -19.90
N TYR A 197 -1.82 17.99 -20.13
CA TYR A 197 -0.70 17.16 -20.55
C TYR A 197 -0.20 17.50 -21.97
N ALA A 198 -1.13 17.76 -22.92
CA ALA A 198 -0.79 18.02 -24.31
C ALA A 198 -0.02 19.33 -24.49
N ILE A 199 -0.42 20.40 -23.77
CA ILE A 199 0.22 21.72 -23.90
C ILE A 199 1.54 21.85 -23.15
N ASP A 200 1.85 20.94 -22.21
CA ASP A 200 3.07 20.96 -21.41
C ASP A 200 4.29 20.42 -22.19
N ILE A 201 4.51 20.96 -23.38
CA ILE A 201 5.59 20.54 -24.29
C ILE A 201 6.98 20.67 -23.65
N PRO A 202 7.34 21.77 -22.95
CA PRO A 202 8.67 21.91 -22.35
C PRO A 202 8.99 20.81 -21.33
N TRP A 203 7.98 20.34 -20.58
CA TRP A 203 8.16 19.25 -19.62
C TRP A 203 8.25 17.90 -20.33
N ARG A 204 7.39 17.65 -21.34
CA ARG A 204 7.39 16.41 -22.12
C ARG A 204 8.67 16.16 -22.93
N LEU A 205 9.44 17.21 -23.22
CA LEU A 205 10.79 17.09 -23.80
C LEU A 205 11.81 16.52 -22.80
N ARG A 206 11.53 16.61 -21.49
CA ARG A 206 12.38 16.09 -20.41
C ARG A 206 11.97 14.68 -19.98
N THR A 207 10.67 14.43 -19.91
CA THR A 207 10.09 13.14 -19.49
C THR A 207 8.69 12.97 -20.07
N ARG A 208 8.27 11.70 -20.29
CA ARG A 208 6.90 11.38 -20.71
C ARG A 208 5.88 11.44 -19.56
N ILE A 209 6.34 11.39 -18.29
CA ILE A 209 5.47 11.43 -17.13
C ILE A 209 4.95 12.84 -16.92
N SER A 210 3.67 13.00 -16.59
CA SER A 210 3.05 14.31 -16.30
C SER A 210 3.81 15.07 -15.23
N ARG A 211 3.87 16.40 -15.35
CA ARG A 211 4.50 17.28 -14.35
C ARG A 211 3.75 17.23 -13.01
N ARG A 212 2.43 17.18 -13.06
CA ARG A 212 1.57 17.02 -11.90
C ARG A 212 1.66 15.59 -11.40
N LEU A 213 2.19 15.39 -10.20
CA LEU A 213 2.23 14.13 -9.48
C LEU A 213 1.01 14.03 -8.55
N CYS A 214 0.47 12.82 -8.37
CA CYS A 214 -0.61 12.53 -7.44
C CYS A 214 -0.28 11.27 -6.65
N CYS A 215 -1.10 10.92 -5.67
CA CYS A 215 -0.97 9.72 -4.87
C CYS A 215 0.42 9.62 -4.19
N GLY A 216 1.00 8.42 -4.10
CA GLY A 216 2.28 8.19 -3.44
C GLY A 216 3.43 9.03 -3.98
N ALA A 217 3.50 9.25 -5.30
CA ALA A 217 4.52 10.10 -5.90
C ALA A 217 4.41 11.57 -5.46
N ALA A 218 3.19 12.09 -5.22
CA ALA A 218 3.01 13.44 -4.66
C ALA A 218 3.44 13.51 -3.21
N GLY A 219 3.04 12.54 -2.37
CA GLY A 219 3.43 12.48 -0.96
C GLY A 219 4.95 12.41 -0.79
N VAL A 220 5.60 11.48 -1.48
CA VAL A 220 7.06 11.35 -1.48
C VAL A 220 7.72 12.59 -2.08
N GLY A 221 7.17 13.16 -3.17
CA GLY A 221 7.71 14.38 -3.79
C GLY A 221 7.76 15.57 -2.83
N ARG A 222 6.70 15.77 -2.03
CA ARG A 222 6.63 16.81 -0.99
C ARG A 222 7.63 16.58 0.15
N LEU A 223 7.75 15.33 0.61
CA LEU A 223 8.75 14.96 1.62
C LEU A 223 10.18 15.14 1.07
N TYR A 224 10.42 14.72 -0.16
CA TYR A 224 11.74 14.87 -0.79
C TYR A 224 12.11 16.33 -1.00
N ALA A 225 11.19 17.17 -1.47
CA ALA A 225 11.39 18.61 -1.55
C ALA A 225 11.76 19.20 -0.17
N SER A 226 11.07 18.76 0.89
CA SER A 226 11.36 19.20 2.26
C SER A 226 12.74 18.78 2.77
N VAL A 227 13.24 17.61 2.35
CA VAL A 227 14.61 17.14 2.63
C VAL A 227 15.63 18.01 1.88
N LEU A 228 15.36 18.33 0.61
CA LEU A 228 16.22 19.19 -0.21
C LEU A 228 16.28 20.63 0.33
N ASP A 229 15.16 21.19 0.79
CA ASP A 229 15.10 22.53 1.41
C ASP A 229 16.03 22.66 2.63
N ARG A 230 16.28 21.54 3.32
CA ARG A 230 17.15 21.45 4.51
C ARG A 230 18.59 21.05 4.19
N ASN A 231 18.88 20.79 2.91
CA ASN A 231 20.16 20.24 2.47
C ASN A 231 20.55 18.94 3.19
N ILE A 232 19.57 18.11 3.59
CA ILE A 232 19.87 16.80 4.20
C ILE A 232 20.39 15.87 3.08
N PRO A 233 21.63 15.34 3.22
CA PRO A 233 22.23 14.51 2.19
C PRO A 233 21.53 13.14 2.09
N ILE A 234 21.39 12.66 0.84
CA ILE A 234 20.96 11.28 0.54
C ILE A 234 22.08 10.60 -0.24
N GLN A 235 22.59 9.51 0.31
CA GLN A 235 23.53 8.63 -0.41
C GLN A 235 22.74 7.50 -1.08
N PHE A 236 22.62 7.60 -2.39
CA PHE A 236 22.00 6.58 -3.24
C PHE A 236 22.94 5.38 -3.48
N GLU A 237 22.37 4.26 -3.94
CA GLU A 237 23.10 3.04 -4.26
C GLU A 237 23.97 2.58 -3.09
N THR A 238 23.48 2.82 -1.86
CA THR A 238 24.14 2.55 -0.59
C THR A 238 23.29 1.60 0.24
N ALA A 239 23.66 0.33 0.24
CA ALA A 239 22.92 -0.73 0.91
C ALA A 239 23.45 -0.97 2.32
N LEU A 240 22.57 -1.02 3.32
CA LEU A 240 22.90 -1.52 4.66
C LEU A 240 23.25 -3.01 4.58
N THR A 241 24.38 -3.40 5.15
CA THR A 241 24.83 -4.81 5.19
C THR A 241 24.97 -5.35 6.60
N ASP A 242 25.33 -4.49 7.57
CA ASP A 242 25.41 -4.89 8.97
C ASP A 242 25.24 -3.69 9.91
N ILE A 243 24.91 -3.99 11.19
CA ILE A 243 24.81 -3.01 12.27
C ILE A 243 25.94 -3.27 13.27
N ILE A 244 26.69 -2.25 13.60
CA ILE A 244 27.82 -2.32 14.53
C ILE A 244 27.36 -1.87 15.91
N ALA A 245 27.50 -2.74 16.89
CA ALA A 245 27.18 -2.46 18.28
C ALA A 245 28.38 -2.71 19.20
N GLU A 246 28.57 -1.88 20.21
CA GLU A 246 29.54 -2.03 21.29
C GLU A 246 28.81 -1.93 22.62
N ASP A 247 29.06 -2.89 23.52
CA ASP A 247 28.45 -2.96 24.85
C ASP A 247 26.91 -2.84 24.85
N GLY A 248 26.24 -3.44 23.83
CA GLY A 248 24.78 -3.42 23.70
C GLY A 248 24.21 -2.15 23.09
N LYS A 249 25.03 -1.18 22.70
CA LYS A 249 24.67 0.07 22.05
C LYS A 249 25.07 0.08 20.58
N VAL A 250 24.18 0.50 19.71
CA VAL A 250 24.52 0.74 18.29
C VAL A 250 25.43 1.96 18.19
N VAL A 251 26.60 1.76 17.56
CA VAL A 251 27.62 2.80 17.34
C VAL A 251 27.83 3.12 15.85
N GLY A 252 27.27 2.32 14.95
CA GLY A 252 27.37 2.55 13.52
C GLY A 252 26.81 1.43 12.66
N VAL A 253 27.10 1.50 11.37
CA VAL A 253 26.70 0.52 10.38
C VAL A 253 27.82 0.21 9.42
N THR A 254 27.75 -0.97 8.80
CA THR A 254 28.48 -1.30 7.57
C THR A 254 27.53 -1.18 6.39
N VAL A 255 27.98 -0.51 5.35
CA VAL A 255 27.22 -0.33 4.10
C VAL A 255 28.06 -0.79 2.91
N THR A 256 27.38 -1.19 1.84
CA THR A 256 28.03 -1.39 0.54
C THR A 256 27.63 -0.24 -0.39
N GLN A 257 28.61 0.46 -0.92
CA GLN A 257 28.46 1.53 -1.89
C GLN A 257 29.48 1.33 -3.02
N GLU A 258 29.02 1.31 -4.28
CA GLU A 258 29.90 1.06 -5.45
C GLU A 258 30.74 -0.23 -5.34
N GLY A 259 30.17 -1.26 -4.73
CA GLY A 259 30.85 -2.55 -4.48
C GLY A 259 31.90 -2.52 -3.35
N GLN A 260 32.08 -1.41 -2.66
CA GLN A 260 33.00 -1.26 -1.55
C GLN A 260 32.26 -1.26 -0.21
N SER A 261 32.84 -1.95 0.78
CA SER A 261 32.34 -1.92 2.16
C SER A 261 32.88 -0.68 2.88
N LYS A 262 31.98 0.08 3.52
CA LYS A 262 32.28 1.30 4.27
C LYS A 262 31.57 1.28 5.62
N ASN A 263 32.21 1.82 6.66
CA ASN A 263 31.58 1.97 7.98
C ASN A 263 31.19 3.44 8.22
N ILE A 264 29.96 3.64 8.69
CA ILE A 264 29.43 4.95 9.06
C ILE A 264 29.20 4.94 10.58
N GLN A 265 29.86 5.83 11.31
CA GLN A 265 29.62 6.00 12.74
C GLN A 265 28.33 6.77 12.98
N VAL A 266 27.53 6.32 13.95
CA VAL A 266 26.26 6.94 14.33
C VAL A 266 26.32 7.28 15.82
N LYS A 267 26.12 8.58 16.15
CA LYS A 267 26.29 9.06 17.53
C LYS A 267 25.02 9.02 18.36
N LYS A 268 23.86 9.35 17.76
CA LYS A 268 22.60 9.49 18.50
C LYS A 268 21.57 8.43 18.20
N GLY A 269 21.40 8.06 16.92
CA GLY A 269 20.37 7.08 16.55
C GLY A 269 20.46 6.59 15.13
N LEU A 270 20.27 5.29 14.97
CA LEU A 270 20.07 4.59 13.71
C LEU A 270 18.58 4.31 13.53
N ILE A 271 17.96 4.85 12.48
CA ILE A 271 16.53 4.65 12.18
C ILE A 271 16.40 3.76 10.95
N LEU A 272 15.83 2.58 11.14
CA LEU A 272 15.55 1.61 10.09
C LEU A 272 14.19 1.88 9.46
N ALA A 273 14.18 2.28 8.18
CA ALA A 273 13.00 2.57 7.37
C ALA A 273 13.09 1.91 5.96
N ALA A 274 13.79 0.78 5.87
CA ALA A 274 14.18 0.11 4.62
C ALA A 274 13.09 -0.80 4.01
N GLY A 275 11.85 -0.74 4.51
CA GLY A 275 10.76 -1.60 4.05
C GLY A 275 10.76 -2.98 4.70
N GLY A 276 9.96 -3.89 4.16
CA GLY A 276 9.81 -5.24 4.66
C GLY A 276 10.70 -6.28 3.98
N PHE A 277 10.23 -7.55 3.94
CA PHE A 277 10.96 -8.67 3.33
C PHE A 277 10.19 -9.38 2.22
N GLU A 278 9.19 -8.73 1.64
CA GLU A 278 8.27 -9.31 0.66
C GLU A 278 8.97 -9.83 -0.61
N HIS A 279 10.15 -9.35 -0.95
CA HIS A 279 10.95 -9.83 -2.08
C HIS A 279 12.11 -10.77 -1.68
N ASN A 280 12.05 -11.36 -0.48
CA ASN A 280 12.95 -12.42 -0.04
C ASN A 280 12.18 -13.74 0.09
N GLN A 281 12.37 -14.67 -0.86
CA GLN A 281 11.61 -15.92 -0.89
C GLN A 281 11.90 -16.81 0.34
N GLU A 282 13.13 -16.84 0.84
CA GLU A 282 13.50 -17.63 2.03
C GLU A 282 12.76 -17.14 3.29
N LEU A 283 12.69 -15.81 3.48
CA LEU A 283 11.95 -15.23 4.60
C LEU A 283 10.44 -15.42 4.43
N ARG A 284 9.92 -15.31 3.20
CA ARG A 284 8.51 -15.64 2.91
C ARG A 284 8.20 -17.09 3.25
N ASP A 285 9.04 -18.01 2.80
CA ASP A 285 8.86 -19.44 3.03
C ASP A 285 8.92 -19.82 4.52
N LYS A 286 9.74 -19.09 5.27
CA LYS A 286 9.87 -19.27 6.72
C LYS A 286 8.67 -18.74 7.51
N TYR A 287 8.13 -17.60 7.12
CA TYR A 287 7.21 -16.85 7.99
C TYR A 287 5.77 -16.74 7.44
N LEU A 288 5.58 -16.60 6.13
CA LEU A 288 4.26 -16.30 5.56
C LEU A 288 3.44 -17.58 5.26
N PRO A 289 2.11 -17.48 5.28
CA PRO A 289 1.24 -18.59 4.88
C PRO A 289 1.49 -19.01 3.43
N LYS A 290 1.20 -20.27 3.14
CA LYS A 290 1.35 -20.86 1.80
C LYS A 290 0.00 -20.89 1.05
N PRO A 291 0.03 -20.74 -0.28
CA PRO A 291 1.21 -20.53 -1.13
C PRO A 291 1.71 -19.09 -1.09
N THR A 292 3.01 -18.88 -1.28
CA THR A 292 3.62 -17.55 -1.29
C THR A 292 4.73 -17.46 -2.34
N ASN A 293 4.83 -16.30 -3.01
CA ASN A 293 5.81 -16.07 -4.06
C ASN A 293 6.18 -14.58 -4.14
N THR A 294 7.47 -14.28 -4.26
CA THR A 294 7.96 -12.91 -4.42
C THR A 294 7.40 -12.19 -5.65
N GLU A 295 7.12 -12.95 -6.74
CA GLU A 295 6.57 -12.37 -7.97
C GLU A 295 5.11 -11.91 -7.85
N TRP A 296 4.43 -12.26 -6.76
CA TRP A 296 3.06 -11.81 -6.48
C TRP A 296 3.02 -10.51 -5.67
N SER A 297 4.16 -10.06 -5.15
CA SER A 297 4.23 -8.82 -4.38
C SER A 297 4.33 -7.59 -5.30
N ALA A 298 3.49 -6.59 -5.04
CA ALA A 298 3.55 -5.27 -5.66
C ALA A 298 4.45 -4.28 -4.89
N GLY A 299 5.15 -4.74 -3.84
CA GLY A 299 6.15 -3.99 -3.10
C GLY A 299 7.38 -3.63 -3.94
N ALA A 300 8.23 -2.77 -3.42
CA ALA A 300 9.49 -2.42 -4.08
C ALA A 300 10.46 -3.61 -4.06
N ARG A 301 11.02 -3.98 -5.20
CA ARG A 301 11.92 -5.16 -5.35
C ARG A 301 13.16 -5.12 -4.44
N GLY A 302 13.53 -3.92 -3.95
CA GLY A 302 14.60 -3.74 -2.97
C GLY A 302 14.29 -4.23 -1.56
N ASN A 303 13.02 -4.49 -1.23
CA ASN A 303 12.58 -4.90 0.12
C ASN A 303 12.86 -6.38 0.36
N GLN A 304 14.07 -6.68 0.82
CA GLN A 304 14.58 -8.05 1.01
C GLN A 304 14.85 -8.40 2.48
N GLY A 305 14.45 -7.50 3.41
CA GLY A 305 14.63 -7.73 4.84
C GLY A 305 16.07 -7.51 5.34
N ASP A 306 16.87 -6.68 4.65
CA ASP A 306 18.27 -6.45 5.02
C ASP A 306 18.38 -5.89 6.45
N ALA A 307 17.59 -4.88 6.77
CA ALA A 307 17.54 -4.26 8.09
C ALA A 307 17.04 -5.23 9.18
N LEU A 308 16.02 -6.05 8.87
CA LEU A 308 15.51 -7.08 9.77
C LEU A 308 16.62 -8.09 10.10
N GLN A 309 17.28 -8.64 9.08
CA GLN A 309 18.33 -9.66 9.26
C GLN A 309 19.53 -9.12 10.04
N ALA A 310 19.93 -7.87 9.78
CA ALA A 310 21.02 -7.23 10.53
C ALA A 310 20.64 -7.03 12.01
N SER A 311 19.40 -6.64 12.30
CA SER A 311 18.91 -6.43 13.67
C SER A 311 18.75 -7.74 14.45
N LEU A 312 18.34 -8.83 13.78
CA LEU A 312 18.23 -10.15 14.41
C LEU A 312 19.56 -10.65 14.98
N LYS A 313 20.70 -10.30 14.36
CA LYS A 313 22.04 -10.65 14.88
C LYS A 313 22.33 -9.96 16.22
N LEU A 314 21.64 -8.87 16.54
CA LEU A 314 21.76 -8.14 17.80
C LEU A 314 20.73 -8.59 18.85
N GLY A 315 19.97 -9.66 18.59
CA GLY A 315 18.92 -10.16 19.49
C GLY A 315 17.64 -9.32 19.44
N ALA A 316 17.34 -8.66 18.34
CA ALA A 316 16.10 -7.90 18.18
C ALA A 316 14.88 -8.82 18.18
N LYS A 317 13.86 -8.46 18.95
CA LYS A 317 12.56 -9.15 18.99
C LYS A 317 11.73 -8.80 17.78
N THR A 318 10.93 -9.75 17.30
CA THR A 318 10.00 -9.57 16.17
C THR A 318 8.57 -9.86 16.55
N ARG A 319 7.62 -9.30 15.81
CA ARG A 319 6.18 -9.51 16.00
C ARG A 319 5.46 -9.59 14.65
N LEU A 320 4.32 -10.29 14.58
CA LEU A 320 3.44 -10.41 13.40
C LEU A 320 4.12 -10.98 12.13
N MET A 321 5.18 -11.77 12.29
CA MET A 321 6.01 -12.24 11.16
C MET A 321 5.26 -13.07 10.12
N ASN A 322 4.11 -13.66 10.48
CA ASN A 322 3.24 -14.46 9.61
C ASN A 322 2.26 -13.62 8.77
N GLY A 323 2.34 -12.29 8.83
CA GLY A 323 1.43 -11.38 8.16
C GLY A 323 2.08 -10.55 7.05
N ALA A 324 1.27 -10.18 6.06
CA ALA A 324 1.62 -9.19 5.05
C ALA A 324 0.45 -8.23 4.81
N TRP A 325 0.70 -7.11 4.14
CA TRP A 325 -0.32 -6.22 3.61
C TRP A 325 -0.97 -6.89 2.41
N TRP A 326 -1.88 -7.81 2.74
CA TRP A 326 -2.49 -8.74 1.80
C TRP A 326 -3.41 -8.03 0.80
N THR A 327 -3.28 -8.40 -0.46
CA THR A 327 -4.20 -8.02 -1.52
C THR A 327 -4.11 -9.01 -2.66
N THR A 328 -5.19 -9.20 -3.39
CA THR A 328 -5.12 -9.93 -4.67
C THR A 328 -4.31 -9.14 -5.68
N THR A 329 -3.47 -9.82 -6.44
CA THR A 329 -2.64 -9.21 -7.48
C THR A 329 -2.83 -9.87 -8.84
N LEU A 330 -2.60 -9.10 -9.88
CA LEU A 330 -2.64 -9.50 -11.28
C LEU A 330 -1.22 -9.52 -11.84
N CYS A 331 -0.66 -10.70 -12.02
CA CYS A 331 0.63 -10.89 -12.66
C CYS A 331 0.48 -10.83 -14.19
N VAL A 332 0.38 -9.60 -14.71
CA VAL A 332 0.17 -9.36 -16.15
C VAL A 332 1.44 -9.75 -16.91
N PRO A 333 1.35 -10.63 -17.95
CA PRO A 333 2.52 -10.99 -18.74
C PRO A 333 3.23 -9.77 -19.34
N ASP A 334 4.56 -9.72 -19.19
CA ASP A 334 5.45 -8.65 -19.64
C ASP A 334 5.38 -7.32 -18.87
N GLU A 335 4.60 -7.24 -17.80
CA GLU A 335 4.67 -6.08 -16.90
C GLU A 335 5.76 -6.26 -15.82
N PRO A 336 6.45 -5.18 -15.44
CA PRO A 336 7.60 -5.26 -14.53
C PRO A 336 7.22 -5.58 -13.06
N SER A 337 5.95 -5.34 -12.70
CA SER A 337 5.42 -5.58 -11.36
C SER A 337 3.93 -5.91 -11.43
N PRO A 338 3.41 -6.71 -10.48
CA PRO A 338 1.99 -7.03 -10.43
C PRO A 338 1.13 -5.78 -10.23
N ARG A 339 -0.09 -5.82 -10.76
CA ARG A 339 -1.13 -4.82 -10.47
C ARG A 339 -1.92 -5.26 -9.25
N LEU A 340 -2.35 -4.31 -8.43
CA LEU A 340 -3.28 -4.57 -7.35
C LEU A 340 -4.71 -4.74 -7.92
N SER A 341 -5.42 -5.78 -7.49
CA SER A 341 -6.84 -5.99 -7.81
C SER A 341 -7.70 -5.56 -6.60
N ILE A 342 -8.04 -4.28 -6.54
CA ILE A 342 -8.74 -3.69 -5.38
C ILE A 342 -10.21 -3.46 -5.68
N MET A 343 -10.51 -2.62 -6.68
CA MET A 343 -11.86 -2.10 -6.94
C MET A 343 -12.67 -2.99 -7.88
N GLU A 344 -12.03 -3.54 -8.90
CA GLU A 344 -12.70 -4.22 -10.01
C GLU A 344 -13.52 -5.44 -9.60
N LYS A 345 -13.11 -6.13 -8.52
CA LYS A 345 -13.86 -7.26 -7.97
C LYS A 345 -15.16 -6.84 -7.28
N SER A 346 -15.27 -5.55 -6.89
CA SER A 346 -16.46 -4.99 -6.24
C SER A 346 -17.54 -4.57 -7.23
N PHE A 347 -17.22 -4.41 -8.53
CA PHE A 347 -18.19 -4.02 -9.54
C PHE A 347 -19.25 -5.11 -9.77
N PRO A 348 -20.54 -4.73 -10.02
CA PRO A 348 -21.65 -5.67 -10.18
C PRO A 348 -21.56 -6.48 -11.48
N GLY A 349 -21.92 -7.76 -11.43
CA GLY A 349 -21.89 -8.68 -12.57
C GLY A 349 -20.58 -9.44 -12.71
N SER A 350 -19.94 -9.68 -11.58
CA SER A 350 -18.75 -10.53 -11.47
C SER A 350 -18.71 -11.28 -10.15
N CYS A 351 -17.93 -12.35 -10.10
CA CYS A 351 -17.60 -13.07 -8.87
C CYS A 351 -16.16 -13.59 -8.92
N VAL A 352 -15.61 -13.92 -7.76
CA VAL A 352 -14.29 -14.55 -7.65
C VAL A 352 -14.45 -15.98 -7.16
N VAL A 353 -13.89 -16.93 -7.90
CA VAL A 353 -14.00 -18.36 -7.60
C VAL A 353 -12.64 -19.03 -7.46
N ASN A 354 -12.60 -20.11 -6.70
CA ASN A 354 -11.48 -21.02 -6.55
C ASN A 354 -11.45 -22.09 -7.66
N LYS A 355 -10.56 -23.08 -7.55
CA LYS A 355 -10.47 -24.22 -8.49
C LYS A 355 -11.71 -25.11 -8.51
N ASN A 356 -12.49 -25.12 -7.43
CA ASN A 356 -13.75 -25.87 -7.37
C ASN A 356 -14.94 -25.08 -7.94
N GLY A 357 -14.70 -23.92 -8.58
CA GLY A 357 -15.74 -23.05 -9.12
C GLY A 357 -16.59 -22.35 -8.05
N GLN A 358 -16.12 -22.31 -6.80
CA GLN A 358 -16.87 -21.79 -5.65
C GLN A 358 -16.32 -20.44 -5.17
N ARG A 359 -17.23 -19.55 -4.76
CA ARG A 359 -16.88 -18.34 -4.02
C ARG A 359 -16.38 -18.71 -2.63
N PHE A 360 -15.54 -17.87 -2.05
CA PHE A 360 -14.97 -18.08 -0.71
C PHE A 360 -15.01 -16.84 0.17
N ALA A 361 -15.43 -15.67 -0.37
CA ALA A 361 -15.50 -14.42 0.35
C ALA A 361 -16.43 -13.41 -0.35
N ASN A 362 -16.74 -12.31 0.34
CA ASN A 362 -17.40 -11.14 -0.22
C ASN A 362 -16.41 -10.35 -1.09
N GLU A 363 -16.62 -10.28 -2.40
CA GLU A 363 -15.72 -9.59 -3.33
C GLU A 363 -15.68 -8.07 -3.13
N SER A 364 -16.72 -7.50 -2.51
CA SER A 364 -16.81 -6.06 -2.25
C SER A 364 -16.19 -5.62 -0.93
N GLN A 365 -15.87 -6.56 -0.02
CA GLN A 365 -15.16 -6.21 1.20
C GLN A 365 -13.75 -5.67 0.93
N ASN A 366 -13.12 -5.04 1.92
CA ASN A 366 -11.77 -4.54 1.77
C ASN A 366 -10.77 -5.66 1.41
N TYR A 367 -9.73 -5.29 0.67
CA TYR A 367 -8.80 -6.24 0.07
C TYR A 367 -8.00 -7.06 1.11
N MET A 368 -7.71 -6.49 2.30
CA MET A 368 -7.05 -7.23 3.39
C MET A 368 -7.94 -8.35 3.91
N ALA A 369 -9.21 -8.04 4.20
CA ALA A 369 -10.17 -9.03 4.68
C ALA A 369 -10.44 -10.09 3.61
N PHE A 370 -10.62 -9.69 2.35
CA PHE A 370 -10.80 -10.62 1.23
C PHE A 370 -9.65 -11.62 1.12
N GLN A 371 -8.42 -11.15 1.22
CA GLN A 371 -7.25 -12.02 1.10
C GLN A 371 -7.06 -12.90 2.33
N LYS A 372 -7.38 -12.42 3.54
CA LYS A 372 -7.40 -13.25 4.76
C LYS A 372 -8.41 -14.41 4.62
N GLU A 373 -9.63 -14.14 4.08
CA GLU A 373 -10.61 -15.20 3.81
C GLU A 373 -10.12 -16.19 2.72
N LEU A 374 -9.38 -15.71 1.70
CA LEU A 374 -8.74 -16.59 0.73
C LEU A 374 -7.81 -17.60 1.42
N PHE A 375 -6.89 -17.14 2.26
CA PHE A 375 -5.98 -18.04 2.98
C PHE A 375 -6.69 -18.97 3.97
N LYS A 376 -7.73 -18.47 4.64
CA LYS A 376 -8.54 -19.26 5.57
C LYS A 376 -9.31 -20.39 4.87
N ALA A 377 -9.80 -20.11 3.66
CA ALA A 377 -10.53 -21.10 2.85
C ALA A 377 -9.61 -22.06 2.09
N HIS A 378 -8.32 -21.66 1.88
CA HIS A 378 -7.38 -22.42 1.06
C HIS A 378 -6.95 -23.73 1.73
N SER A 379 -7.08 -24.84 1.00
CA SER A 379 -6.54 -26.16 1.36
C SER A 379 -6.23 -26.97 0.10
N GLU A 380 -5.66 -28.17 0.24
CA GLU A 380 -5.43 -29.09 -0.90
C GLU A 380 -6.75 -29.47 -1.59
N ASP A 381 -7.81 -29.70 -0.81
CA ASP A 381 -9.14 -30.05 -1.33
C ASP A 381 -9.93 -28.82 -1.80
N ASN A 382 -9.55 -27.63 -1.38
CA ASN A 382 -10.20 -26.35 -1.72
C ASN A 382 -9.20 -25.29 -2.15
N PRO A 383 -8.53 -25.44 -3.32
CA PRO A 383 -7.47 -24.54 -3.74
C PRO A 383 -8.01 -23.15 -4.14
N CYS A 384 -7.75 -22.13 -3.30
CA CYS A 384 -8.18 -20.74 -3.52
C CYS A 384 -7.07 -19.85 -4.13
N ALA A 385 -5.85 -20.36 -4.28
CA ALA A 385 -4.74 -19.67 -4.94
C ALA A 385 -4.11 -20.57 -6.01
N PRO A 386 -4.12 -20.16 -7.31
CA PRO A 386 -4.76 -18.94 -7.82
C PRO A 386 -6.29 -18.99 -7.76
N ALA A 387 -6.91 -17.80 -7.74
CA ALA A 387 -8.34 -17.64 -7.92
C ALA A 387 -8.66 -17.01 -9.29
N TYR A 388 -9.94 -16.94 -9.64
CA TYR A 388 -10.37 -16.46 -10.94
C TYR A 388 -11.50 -15.44 -10.78
N HIS A 389 -11.28 -14.22 -11.29
CA HIS A 389 -12.31 -13.19 -11.38
C HIS A 389 -13.12 -13.41 -12.66
N VAL A 390 -14.35 -13.89 -12.49
CA VAL A 390 -15.27 -14.28 -13.59
C VAL A 390 -16.29 -13.17 -13.83
N PHE A 391 -16.52 -12.82 -15.10
CA PHE A 391 -17.46 -11.78 -15.51
C PHE A 391 -17.95 -12.03 -16.94
N ASP A 392 -18.97 -11.28 -17.35
CA ASP A 392 -19.62 -11.43 -18.67
C ASP A 392 -19.37 -10.25 -19.62
N ALA A 393 -19.97 -10.28 -20.82
CA ALA A 393 -19.84 -9.26 -21.84
C ALA A 393 -20.39 -7.89 -21.40
N ARG A 394 -21.46 -7.86 -20.56
CA ARG A 394 -22.01 -6.63 -19.99
C ARG A 394 -20.96 -5.95 -19.08
N PHE A 395 -20.36 -6.71 -18.15
CA PHE A 395 -19.27 -6.24 -17.30
C PHE A 395 -18.12 -5.68 -18.13
N ARG A 396 -17.68 -6.44 -19.14
CA ARG A 396 -16.58 -6.07 -20.03
C ARG A 396 -16.80 -4.77 -20.82
N ARG A 397 -18.07 -4.43 -21.13
CA ARG A 397 -18.43 -3.16 -21.78
C ARG A 397 -18.41 -1.97 -20.82
N ASN A 398 -18.79 -2.18 -19.58
CA ASN A 398 -19.04 -1.10 -18.64
C ASN A 398 -17.86 -0.77 -17.74
N TYR A 399 -17.09 -1.77 -17.33
CA TYR A 399 -16.07 -1.60 -16.31
C TYR A 399 -14.66 -1.91 -16.82
N ILE A 400 -13.68 -1.25 -16.18
CA ILE A 400 -12.25 -1.56 -16.35
C ILE A 400 -11.91 -2.70 -15.40
N VAL A 401 -11.16 -3.69 -15.87
CA VAL A 401 -10.68 -4.80 -15.04
C VAL A 401 -9.19 -5.02 -15.26
N GLY A 402 -8.39 -4.73 -14.25
CA GLY A 402 -6.92 -4.81 -14.33
C GLY A 402 -6.36 -4.05 -15.55
N PRO A 403 -5.66 -4.74 -16.48
CA PRO A 403 -5.11 -4.13 -17.69
C PRO A 403 -6.13 -3.96 -18.83
N MET A 404 -7.34 -4.49 -18.65
CA MET A 404 -8.40 -4.45 -19.66
C MET A 404 -9.26 -3.19 -19.50
N MET A 405 -9.06 -2.20 -20.38
CA MET A 405 -9.98 -1.07 -20.53
C MET A 405 -11.35 -1.56 -21.00
N THR A 406 -12.43 -0.76 -20.86
CA THR A 406 -13.76 -1.14 -21.36
C THR A 406 -13.73 -1.56 -22.83
N ALA A 407 -14.61 -2.47 -23.25
CA ALA A 407 -14.62 -3.00 -24.62
C ALA A 407 -14.78 -1.92 -25.69
N SER A 408 -15.47 -0.81 -25.38
CA SER A 408 -15.61 0.33 -26.27
C SER A 408 -14.31 1.09 -26.51
N MET A 409 -13.42 1.13 -25.52
CA MET A 409 -12.11 1.80 -25.63
C MET A 409 -11.03 0.85 -26.15
N LYS A 410 -11.07 -0.41 -25.75
CA LYS A 410 -10.09 -1.43 -26.12
C LYS A 410 -10.83 -2.76 -26.41
N PRO A 411 -11.29 -2.99 -27.67
CA PRO A 411 -11.98 -4.19 -28.07
C PRO A 411 -11.13 -5.46 -27.89
N ASP A 412 -11.77 -6.62 -27.80
CA ASP A 412 -11.11 -7.90 -27.51
C ASP A 412 -10.00 -8.29 -28.48
N TRP A 413 -10.10 -7.93 -29.76
CA TRP A 413 -9.04 -8.19 -30.74
C TRP A 413 -7.73 -7.44 -30.42
N THR A 414 -7.76 -6.48 -29.48
CA THR A 414 -6.56 -5.75 -29.00
C THR A 414 -5.93 -6.41 -27.76
N ILE A 415 -6.58 -7.41 -27.15
CA ILE A 415 -6.03 -8.15 -26.03
C ILE A 415 -4.86 -8.98 -26.54
N PRO A 416 -3.66 -8.88 -25.93
CA PRO A 416 -2.50 -9.63 -26.38
C PRO A 416 -2.76 -11.14 -26.36
N LYS A 417 -2.42 -11.83 -27.45
CA LYS A 417 -2.56 -13.31 -27.54
C LYS A 417 -1.87 -14.02 -26.37
N LYS A 418 -0.71 -13.50 -25.93
CA LYS A 418 0.05 -14.03 -24.80
C LYS A 418 -0.76 -14.12 -23.50
N TRP A 419 -1.74 -13.22 -23.28
CA TRP A 419 -2.58 -13.27 -22.07
C TRP A 419 -3.49 -14.50 -22.06
N TYR A 420 -3.96 -14.90 -23.24
CA TYR A 420 -4.71 -16.15 -23.39
C TYR A 420 -3.79 -17.38 -23.30
N ASP A 421 -2.65 -17.33 -24.00
CA ASP A 421 -1.69 -18.44 -24.05
C ASP A 421 -1.11 -18.78 -22.66
N THR A 422 -0.99 -17.82 -21.77
CA THR A 422 -0.49 -17.99 -20.39
C THR A 422 -1.60 -18.32 -19.37
N GLY A 423 -2.88 -18.32 -19.77
CA GLY A 423 -4.02 -18.50 -18.89
C GLY A 423 -4.24 -17.30 -17.92
N PHE A 424 -3.65 -16.14 -18.20
CA PHE A 424 -3.92 -14.92 -17.43
C PHE A 424 -5.34 -14.42 -17.69
N VAL A 425 -5.81 -14.49 -18.94
CA VAL A 425 -7.20 -14.23 -19.34
C VAL A 425 -7.75 -15.44 -20.06
N ALA A 426 -8.99 -15.80 -19.77
CA ALA A 426 -9.77 -16.76 -20.55
C ALA A 426 -11.04 -16.11 -21.11
N LYS A 427 -11.56 -16.64 -22.21
CA LYS A 427 -12.79 -16.21 -22.87
C LYS A 427 -13.48 -17.42 -23.48
N ALA A 428 -14.80 -17.53 -23.31
CA ALA A 428 -15.61 -18.61 -23.85
C ALA A 428 -17.05 -18.14 -24.12
N ASN A 429 -17.82 -18.93 -24.88
CA ASN A 429 -19.22 -18.61 -25.18
C ASN A 429 -20.19 -19.15 -24.13
N THR A 430 -19.75 -20.10 -23.31
CA THR A 430 -20.53 -20.63 -22.19
C THR A 430 -19.71 -20.63 -20.90
N VAL A 431 -20.38 -20.65 -19.76
CA VAL A 431 -19.74 -20.74 -18.43
C VAL A 431 -18.98 -22.06 -18.29
N ARG A 432 -19.54 -23.16 -18.81
CA ARG A 432 -18.90 -24.49 -18.81
C ARG A 432 -17.59 -24.49 -19.60
N GLU A 433 -17.63 -24.02 -20.84
CA GLU A 433 -16.43 -23.90 -21.68
C GLU A 433 -15.35 -23.01 -21.02
N LEU A 434 -15.77 -21.93 -20.34
CA LEU A 434 -14.85 -21.06 -19.59
C LEU A 434 -14.16 -21.82 -18.46
N ALA A 435 -14.93 -22.62 -17.68
CA ALA A 435 -14.40 -23.44 -16.60
C ALA A 435 -13.38 -24.47 -17.11
N GLU A 436 -13.72 -25.17 -18.18
CA GLU A 436 -12.85 -26.16 -18.84
C GLU A 436 -11.52 -25.53 -19.30
N ASN A 437 -11.58 -24.36 -19.93
CA ASN A 437 -10.39 -23.61 -20.37
C ASN A 437 -9.48 -23.19 -19.20
N LEU A 438 -10.04 -22.98 -18.00
CA LEU A 438 -9.30 -22.61 -16.79
C LEU A 438 -8.83 -23.81 -15.95
N GLY A 439 -9.34 -25.02 -16.25
CA GLY A 439 -9.20 -26.19 -15.39
C GLY A 439 -9.85 -25.98 -14.03
N VAL A 440 -11.03 -25.33 -14.02
CA VAL A 440 -11.91 -25.12 -12.87
C VAL A 440 -13.06 -26.12 -12.97
N ASP A 441 -13.61 -26.55 -11.84
CA ASP A 441 -14.78 -27.43 -11.83
C ASP A 441 -15.97 -26.76 -12.51
N ALA A 442 -16.48 -27.37 -13.59
CA ALA A 442 -17.49 -26.78 -14.44
C ALA A 442 -18.88 -26.76 -13.78
N ASP A 443 -19.22 -27.81 -13.04
CA ASP A 443 -20.51 -27.89 -12.35
C ASP A 443 -20.53 -26.90 -11.18
N GLY A 444 -19.41 -26.75 -10.46
CA GLY A 444 -19.23 -25.77 -9.40
C GLY A 444 -19.34 -24.33 -9.91
N LEU A 445 -18.71 -24.00 -11.04
CA LEU A 445 -18.79 -22.67 -11.62
C LEU A 445 -20.20 -22.32 -12.13
N GLU A 446 -20.86 -23.25 -12.82
CA GLU A 446 -22.25 -23.07 -13.28
C GLU A 446 -23.21 -22.86 -12.09
N ALA A 447 -23.05 -23.65 -11.02
CA ALA A 447 -23.85 -23.50 -9.80
C ALA A 447 -23.60 -22.13 -9.12
N THR A 448 -22.35 -21.67 -9.06
CA THR A 448 -22.00 -20.37 -8.51
C THR A 448 -22.60 -19.24 -9.31
N VAL A 449 -22.48 -19.25 -10.64
CA VAL A 449 -23.08 -18.22 -11.52
C VAL A 449 -24.59 -18.21 -11.40
N ALA A 450 -25.26 -19.37 -11.33
CA ALA A 450 -26.69 -19.46 -11.13
C ALA A 450 -27.13 -18.83 -9.80
N LYS A 451 -26.41 -19.11 -8.69
CA LYS A 451 -26.67 -18.46 -7.40
C LYS A 451 -26.50 -16.94 -7.47
N MET A 452 -25.40 -16.46 -8.08
CA MET A 452 -25.15 -15.03 -8.23
C MET A 452 -26.24 -14.33 -9.02
N ASN A 453 -26.79 -14.98 -10.05
CA ASN A 453 -27.91 -14.45 -10.82
C ASN A 453 -29.17 -14.33 -9.96
N GLY A 454 -29.47 -15.34 -9.13
CA GLY A 454 -30.58 -15.25 -8.16
C GLY A 454 -30.39 -14.15 -7.11
N TYR A 455 -29.15 -13.95 -6.63
CA TYR A 455 -28.85 -12.83 -5.71
C TYR A 455 -28.98 -11.46 -6.39
N ALA A 456 -28.65 -11.36 -7.66
CA ALA A 456 -28.85 -10.12 -8.42
C ALA A 456 -30.35 -9.76 -8.57
N GLU A 457 -31.22 -10.76 -8.73
CA GLU A 457 -32.69 -10.56 -8.80
C GLU A 457 -33.27 -10.10 -7.46
N THR A 458 -32.85 -10.74 -6.36
CA THR A 458 -33.37 -10.42 -5.01
C THR A 458 -32.68 -9.21 -4.36
N GLY A 459 -31.45 -8.90 -4.79
CA GLY A 459 -30.60 -7.90 -4.16
C GLY A 459 -29.91 -8.36 -2.87
N VAL A 460 -30.00 -9.65 -2.53
CA VAL A 460 -29.45 -10.19 -1.27
C VAL A 460 -28.49 -11.35 -1.56
N ASP A 461 -27.22 -11.20 -1.17
CA ASP A 461 -26.23 -12.26 -1.21
C ASP A 461 -26.28 -13.06 0.10
N LEU A 462 -26.90 -14.23 0.05
CA LEU A 462 -27.07 -15.08 1.24
C LEU A 462 -25.81 -15.82 1.66
N ASP A 463 -24.79 -15.91 0.78
CA ASP A 463 -23.55 -16.63 1.10
C ASP A 463 -22.53 -15.72 1.82
N PHE A 464 -22.35 -14.48 1.37
CA PHE A 464 -21.29 -13.58 1.85
C PHE A 464 -21.74 -12.14 2.14
N HIS A 465 -23.04 -11.84 2.08
CA HIS A 465 -23.61 -10.53 2.45
C HIS A 465 -23.07 -9.35 1.63
N ARG A 466 -22.72 -9.59 0.35
CA ARG A 466 -22.15 -8.58 -0.54
C ARG A 466 -23.12 -7.41 -0.77
N GLY A 467 -22.65 -6.20 -0.49
CA GLY A 467 -23.42 -4.97 -0.64
C GLY A 467 -24.21 -4.57 0.61
N GLU A 468 -24.04 -5.25 1.75
CA GLU A 468 -24.69 -4.86 3.01
C GLU A 468 -23.94 -3.73 3.72
N SER A 469 -22.59 -3.72 3.65
CA SER A 469 -21.80 -2.66 4.25
C SER A 469 -21.71 -1.42 3.37
N GLU A 470 -21.47 -0.25 3.97
CA GLU A 470 -21.24 0.98 3.23
C GLU A 470 -19.94 0.90 2.42
N TYR A 471 -18.90 0.27 2.96
CA TYR A 471 -17.66 0.06 2.22
C TYR A 471 -17.88 -0.78 0.96
N ASP A 472 -18.70 -1.84 1.02
CA ASP A 472 -19.03 -2.64 -0.16
C ASP A 472 -19.60 -1.79 -1.30
N ARG A 473 -20.44 -0.80 -0.93
CA ARG A 473 -21.13 0.09 -1.86
C ARG A 473 -20.25 1.22 -2.38
N TYR A 474 -19.13 1.51 -1.73
CA TYR A 474 -18.25 2.62 -2.11
C TYR A 474 -17.68 2.47 -3.53
N TYR A 475 -17.32 1.25 -3.93
CA TYR A 475 -16.86 0.96 -5.29
C TYR A 475 -17.94 0.38 -6.20
N ALA A 476 -19.16 0.25 -5.73
CA ALA A 476 -20.28 -0.29 -6.49
C ALA A 476 -20.79 0.68 -7.55
N ASP A 477 -21.64 0.19 -8.44
CA ASP A 477 -22.32 1.02 -9.44
C ASP A 477 -23.70 1.47 -8.93
N PRO A 478 -23.89 2.74 -8.55
CA PRO A 478 -25.14 3.22 -7.98
C PRO A 478 -26.33 3.17 -8.97
N SER A 479 -26.09 2.95 -10.25
CA SER A 479 -27.14 2.78 -11.26
C SER A 479 -27.80 1.40 -11.24
N ILE A 480 -27.19 0.43 -10.53
CA ILE A 480 -27.71 -0.94 -10.43
C ILE A 480 -28.61 -1.07 -9.21
N VAL A 481 -29.81 -1.60 -9.43
CA VAL A 481 -30.83 -1.84 -8.40
C VAL A 481 -31.30 -3.30 -8.48
N PRO A 482 -31.70 -3.91 -7.36
CA PRO A 482 -31.88 -3.35 -6.00
C PRO A 482 -30.57 -3.22 -5.18
N ASN A 483 -29.49 -3.91 -5.53
CA ASN A 483 -28.20 -3.86 -4.82
C ASN A 483 -27.09 -3.41 -5.79
N PRO A 484 -26.42 -2.29 -5.54
CA PRO A 484 -25.40 -1.73 -6.43
C PRO A 484 -24.17 -2.62 -6.63
N CYS A 485 -23.99 -3.65 -5.78
CA CYS A 485 -22.88 -4.60 -5.86
C CYS A 485 -23.22 -5.87 -6.64
N LEU A 486 -24.51 -6.09 -6.99
CA LEU A 486 -24.99 -7.34 -7.58
C LEU A 486 -25.66 -7.09 -8.94
N ALA A 487 -25.19 -7.78 -9.97
CA ALA A 487 -25.85 -7.82 -11.27
C ALA A 487 -25.66 -9.21 -11.89
N PRO A 488 -26.55 -9.64 -12.80
CA PRO A 488 -26.47 -10.97 -13.39
C PRO A 488 -25.23 -11.14 -14.29
N ILE A 489 -24.76 -12.39 -14.36
CA ILE A 489 -23.68 -12.86 -15.24
C ILE A 489 -24.32 -13.80 -16.27
N VAL A 490 -24.84 -13.22 -17.37
CA VAL A 490 -25.70 -13.97 -18.32
C VAL A 490 -25.36 -13.73 -19.79
N GLU A 491 -24.55 -12.74 -20.10
CA GLU A 491 -24.33 -12.29 -21.47
C GLU A 491 -23.01 -12.80 -22.04
N ALA A 492 -23.08 -13.71 -22.99
CA ALA A 492 -21.89 -14.20 -23.69
C ALA A 492 -21.20 -13.08 -24.51
N PRO A 493 -19.87 -13.16 -24.72
CA PRO A 493 -18.95 -14.10 -24.15
C PRO A 493 -18.66 -13.86 -22.66
N PHE A 494 -18.31 -14.94 -21.96
CA PHE A 494 -17.84 -14.92 -20.58
C PHE A 494 -16.32 -14.84 -20.53
N TYR A 495 -15.81 -14.22 -19.48
CA TYR A 495 -14.38 -14.00 -19.29
C TYR A 495 -13.96 -14.40 -17.89
N ALA A 496 -12.68 -14.74 -17.76
CA ALA A 496 -12.05 -14.84 -16.46
C ALA A 496 -10.66 -14.23 -16.49
N MET A 497 -10.25 -13.67 -15.36
CA MET A 497 -8.90 -13.15 -15.14
C MET A 497 -8.31 -13.84 -13.90
N ARG A 498 -7.11 -14.41 -14.07
CA ARG A 498 -6.39 -15.06 -12.99
C ARG A 498 -5.88 -14.03 -12.00
N ILE A 499 -6.10 -14.26 -10.71
CA ILE A 499 -5.61 -13.45 -9.61
C ILE A 499 -4.77 -14.30 -8.65
N GLU A 500 -3.71 -13.69 -8.11
CA GLU A 500 -2.78 -14.34 -7.20
C GLU A 500 -2.95 -13.87 -5.75
N ALA A 501 -2.50 -14.70 -4.81
CA ALA A 501 -2.46 -14.38 -3.40
C ALA A 501 -1.28 -13.45 -3.08
N GLY A 502 -1.41 -12.18 -3.45
CA GLY A 502 -0.33 -11.21 -3.38
C GLY A 502 -0.35 -10.31 -2.14
N ASP A 503 0.54 -9.35 -2.16
CA ASP A 503 0.72 -8.33 -1.12
C ASP A 503 1.37 -7.06 -1.70
N PHE A 504 1.52 -6.02 -0.89
CA PHE A 504 2.33 -4.84 -1.20
C PHE A 504 3.33 -4.51 -0.07
N GLY A 505 3.70 -5.52 0.75
CA GLY A 505 4.66 -5.42 1.82
C GLY A 505 4.35 -6.37 2.98
N THR A 506 5.31 -6.56 3.88
CA THR A 506 5.10 -7.39 5.06
C THR A 506 4.54 -6.61 6.25
N LEU A 507 3.68 -7.25 7.07
CA LEU A 507 3.18 -6.75 8.35
C LEU A 507 4.19 -6.95 9.46
N GLY A 508 4.85 -8.09 9.43
CA GLY A 508 5.82 -8.50 10.42
C GLY A 508 7.12 -7.74 10.29
N GLY A 509 7.72 -7.46 11.42
CA GLY A 509 8.99 -6.76 11.53
C GLY A 509 9.51 -6.72 12.95
N LEU A 510 10.44 -5.82 13.23
CA LEU A 510 11.01 -5.58 14.53
C LEU A 510 9.95 -5.08 15.52
N ASP A 511 9.89 -5.66 16.71
CA ASP A 511 9.01 -5.18 17.77
C ASP A 511 9.57 -3.89 18.36
N THR A 512 8.72 -2.89 18.61
CA THR A 512 9.13 -1.56 19.04
C THR A 512 8.26 -1.03 20.17
N ASP A 513 8.83 -0.12 20.96
CA ASP A 513 8.10 0.66 21.96
C ASP A 513 7.44 1.92 21.36
N ASN A 514 6.82 2.74 22.21
CA ASN A 514 6.16 3.99 21.83
C ASN A 514 7.08 5.06 21.23
N ASN A 515 8.38 4.92 21.40
CA ASN A 515 9.41 5.81 20.86
C ASN A 515 10.10 5.21 19.62
N ALA A 516 9.57 4.11 19.10
CA ALA A 516 10.16 3.31 18.02
C ALA A 516 11.51 2.67 18.35
N ASN A 517 11.94 2.60 19.62
CA ASN A 517 13.12 1.81 20.00
C ASN A 517 12.87 0.33 19.73
N VAL A 518 13.84 -0.36 19.17
CA VAL A 518 13.76 -1.80 18.92
C VAL A 518 13.90 -2.56 20.23
N ILE A 519 12.95 -3.46 20.51
CA ILE A 519 12.92 -4.29 21.70
C ILE A 519 13.90 -5.46 21.52
N HIS A 520 14.65 -5.80 22.58
CA HIS A 520 15.52 -6.95 22.62
C HIS A 520 14.77 -8.21 23.12
N GLU A 521 15.08 -9.40 22.62
CA GLU A 521 14.42 -10.67 23.02
C GLU A 521 14.50 -10.96 24.53
N GLN A 522 15.57 -10.53 25.19
CA GLN A 522 15.76 -10.71 26.63
C GLN A 522 15.09 -9.60 27.48
N GLY A 523 14.35 -8.69 26.85
CA GLY A 523 13.74 -7.53 27.48
C GLY A 523 14.60 -6.27 27.39
N GLY A 524 13.94 -5.11 27.56
CA GLY A 524 14.54 -3.80 27.32
C GLY A 524 14.64 -3.47 25.83
N THR A 525 15.38 -2.41 25.52
CA THR A 525 15.59 -1.93 24.15
C THR A 525 17.06 -2.03 23.72
N ILE A 526 17.32 -2.15 22.43
CA ILE A 526 18.67 -2.04 21.87
C ILE A 526 19.00 -0.56 21.75
N GLU A 527 19.92 -0.07 22.59
CA GLU A 527 20.26 1.35 22.68
C GLU A 527 20.72 1.91 21.33
N GLY A 528 20.14 3.03 20.91
CA GLY A 528 20.49 3.71 19.65
C GLY A 528 19.87 3.10 18.40
N LEU A 529 19.02 2.06 18.51
CA LEU A 529 18.36 1.42 17.38
C LEU A 529 16.85 1.68 17.37
N TYR A 530 16.38 2.24 16.26
CA TYR A 530 14.97 2.55 16.01
C TYR A 530 14.49 1.87 14.74
N ALA A 531 13.21 1.45 14.71
CA ALA A 531 12.59 0.89 13.50
C ALA A 531 11.19 1.46 13.26
N ILE A 532 10.90 1.76 11.99
CA ILE A 532 9.64 2.38 11.56
C ILE A 532 9.14 1.79 10.24
N GLY A 533 7.85 1.98 9.95
CA GLY A 533 7.22 1.45 8.75
C GLY A 533 7.30 -0.07 8.69
N ASN A 534 7.48 -0.66 7.50
CA ASN A 534 7.53 -2.12 7.36
C ASN A 534 8.84 -2.77 7.90
N CYS A 535 9.81 -1.99 8.38
CA CYS A 535 10.91 -2.54 9.20
C CYS A 535 10.43 -2.91 10.59
N SER A 536 9.42 -2.23 11.13
CA SER A 536 8.78 -2.56 12.40
C SER A 536 7.51 -3.36 12.19
N ALA A 537 7.10 -4.08 13.23
CA ALA A 537 5.82 -4.76 13.25
C ALA A 537 4.66 -3.76 13.20
N ALA A 538 3.64 -4.07 12.43
CA ALA A 538 2.49 -3.19 12.20
C ALA A 538 1.74 -2.83 13.50
N ILE A 539 1.26 -1.59 13.57
CA ILE A 539 0.37 -1.10 14.63
C ILE A 539 -1.10 -1.37 14.27
N LEU A 540 -1.43 -1.34 12.97
CA LEU A 540 -2.79 -1.50 12.47
C LEU A 540 -2.92 -2.72 11.52
N PRO A 541 -2.67 -3.97 11.99
CA PRO A 541 -2.55 -5.16 11.13
C PRO A 541 -3.85 -5.59 10.43
N THR A 542 -5.00 -5.07 10.85
CA THR A 542 -6.29 -5.31 10.19
C THR A 542 -6.56 -4.35 9.04
N TYR A 543 -5.77 -3.29 8.93
CA TYR A 543 -5.96 -2.23 7.94
C TYR A 543 -7.32 -1.52 8.07
N PRO A 544 -7.53 -0.74 9.14
CA PRO A 544 -8.85 -0.16 9.47
C PRO A 544 -9.35 0.88 8.46
N GLY A 545 -8.49 1.42 7.62
CA GLY A 545 -8.84 2.37 6.56
C GLY A 545 -7.69 2.64 5.60
N PRO A 546 -7.96 3.31 4.45
CA PRO A 546 -6.94 3.62 3.45
C PRO A 546 -5.79 4.44 4.02
N GLY A 547 -4.57 3.89 3.98
CA GLY A 547 -3.39 4.57 4.52
C GLY A 547 -2.97 4.13 5.92
N ALA A 548 -3.51 3.03 6.42
CA ALA A 548 -3.17 2.43 7.72
C ALA A 548 -1.72 1.87 7.80
N THR A 549 -0.92 2.01 6.76
CA THR A 549 0.52 1.72 6.76
C THR A 549 1.36 2.99 6.88
N LEU A 550 1.07 3.97 6.03
CA LEU A 550 1.90 5.18 5.92
C LEU A 550 1.67 6.14 7.11
N GLY A 551 0.45 6.24 7.62
CA GLY A 551 0.13 7.02 8.81
C GLY A 551 0.96 6.58 10.04
N PRO A 552 0.91 5.29 10.44
CA PRO A 552 1.77 4.76 11.50
C PRO A 552 3.26 4.94 11.24
N ALA A 553 3.74 4.72 10.01
CA ALA A 553 5.15 4.90 9.68
C ALA A 553 5.64 6.35 9.94
N MET A 554 4.84 7.35 9.54
CA MET A 554 5.15 8.77 9.78
C MET A 554 5.04 9.13 11.27
N THR A 555 4.03 8.60 11.97
CA THR A 555 3.84 8.87 13.40
C THR A 555 5.00 8.31 14.22
N MET A 556 5.43 7.07 13.94
CA MET A 556 6.57 6.47 14.63
C MET A 556 7.90 7.15 14.25
N ALA A 557 8.03 7.68 13.03
CA ALA A 557 9.17 8.51 12.62
C ALA A 557 9.27 9.80 13.46
N TYR A 558 8.12 10.44 13.70
CA TYR A 558 8.04 11.61 14.56
C TYR A 558 8.39 11.27 16.02
N GLN A 559 7.90 10.14 16.55
CA GLN A 559 8.23 9.70 17.91
C GLN A 559 9.70 9.32 18.08
N ALA A 560 10.31 8.63 17.11
CA ALA A 560 11.74 8.35 17.10
C ALA A 560 12.57 9.64 17.14
N ALA A 561 12.20 10.64 16.34
CA ALA A 561 12.89 11.93 16.34
C ALA A 561 12.75 12.67 17.66
N LYS A 562 11.57 12.63 18.30
CA LYS A 562 11.38 13.18 19.67
C LYS A 562 12.29 12.52 20.69
N ALA A 563 12.36 11.19 20.67
CA ALA A 563 13.19 10.43 21.60
C ALA A 563 14.68 10.73 21.41
N ILE A 564 15.17 10.73 20.17
CA ILE A 564 16.58 11.00 19.84
C ILE A 564 17.01 12.39 20.29
N ASN A 565 16.13 13.39 20.16
CA ASN A 565 16.44 14.80 20.43
C ASN A 565 15.95 15.29 21.80
N ASN A 566 15.33 14.43 22.63
CA ASN A 566 14.67 14.82 23.88
C ASN A 566 13.70 16.00 23.69
N TYR A 567 13.00 16.00 22.53
CA TYR A 567 12.10 17.10 22.13
C TYR A 567 10.76 16.97 22.87
N GLN A 568 10.27 18.09 23.39
CA GLN A 568 8.93 18.21 24.02
C GLN A 568 8.03 19.07 23.13
N ASP A 569 6.76 18.67 22.98
CA ASP A 569 5.73 19.39 22.19
C ASP A 569 5.34 20.70 22.87
#